data_67f4ff2b8971d1a11dc9be6bfc151cb5
#
_entry.id   67f4ff2b8971d1a11dc9be6bfc151cb5
#
_cell.length_a   1.000
_cell.length_b   1.000
_cell.length_c   1.000
_cell.angle_alpha   90.00
_cell.angle_beta   90.00
_cell.angle_gamma   90.00
#
_symmetry.space_group_name_H-M   'P 1'
#
loop_
_entity.id
_entity.type
_entity.pdbx_description
1 polymer ?
#
loop_
_entity_poly.entity_id
_entity_poly.type
_entity_poly.pdbx_seq_one_letter_code
_entity_poly.pdbx_strand_id
1 'polypeptide(L)'
;TKDLLNKIFVPAGSNFTNMIETNIGNMKSKGLEIGINVIPVKNKDWEWTVSGNFTWNTSEITKLNTIDREDNYVKTGNAGGTGKYLQVHMVGETPNTFYLLQQAYDDNGKPLDGKYIAKDGSVTSSEEDANKYVTGKSSKAPYYCGLSTRLTYKNCLRFFGRTLWRNRRFQQYSAFYP
;
A
#
# COMPACT_ATOMS: atom_id res chain seq x y z
N THR A 1 -2.48 -15.15 8.76
CA THR A 1 -3.44 -15.76 7.82
C THR A 1 -2.70 -16.81 7.01
N LYS A 2 -3.22 -18.02 6.96
CA LYS A 2 -2.58 -19.13 6.22
C LYS A 2 -3.01 -19.17 4.75
N ASP A 3 -4.08 -18.46 4.39
CA ASP A 3 -4.67 -18.55 3.05
C ASP A 3 -4.77 -17.16 2.43
N LEU A 4 -3.86 -16.84 1.54
CA LEU A 4 -3.87 -15.63 0.72
C LEU A 4 -4.60 -15.95 -0.59
N LEU A 5 -5.90 -15.66 -0.65
CA LEU A 5 -6.70 -15.82 -1.86
C LEU A 5 -6.40 -14.72 -2.86
N ASN A 6 -6.13 -15.09 -4.08
CA ASN A 6 -6.01 -14.16 -5.21
C ASN A 6 -6.46 -14.83 -6.50
N LYS A 7 -6.76 -14.01 -7.49
CA LYS A 7 -7.08 -14.48 -8.85
C LYS A 7 -5.81 -14.79 -9.61
N ILE A 8 -5.73 -15.96 -10.16
CA ILE A 8 -4.66 -16.34 -11.08
C ILE A 8 -5.27 -16.68 -12.46
N PHE A 9 -4.49 -16.40 -13.51
CA PHE A 9 -4.85 -16.81 -14.85
C PHE A 9 -4.60 -18.32 -15.02
N VAL A 10 -5.56 -18.98 -15.64
CA VAL A 10 -5.44 -20.39 -16.03
C VAL A 10 -5.47 -20.50 -17.55
N PRO A 11 -4.97 -21.61 -18.12
CA PRO A 11 -5.01 -21.81 -19.57
C PRO A 11 -6.39 -21.62 -20.16
N ALA A 12 -6.46 -21.08 -21.37
CA ALA A 12 -7.70 -20.91 -22.11
C ALA A 12 -8.45 -22.24 -22.24
N GLY A 13 -9.76 -22.20 -21.95
CA GLY A 13 -10.59 -23.41 -21.96
C GLY A 13 -10.78 -24.07 -20.59
N SER A 14 -10.06 -23.61 -19.54
CA SER A 14 -10.26 -24.14 -18.19
C SER A 14 -11.57 -23.63 -17.55
N ASN A 15 -11.94 -22.40 -17.83
CA ASN A 15 -13.23 -21.82 -17.48
C ASN A 15 -13.54 -20.60 -18.37
N PHE A 16 -14.77 -20.06 -18.33
CA PHE A 16 -15.20 -18.93 -19.17
C PHE A 16 -14.42 -17.64 -18.94
N THR A 17 -13.84 -17.44 -17.76
CA THR A 17 -13.12 -16.19 -17.40
C THR A 17 -11.60 -16.35 -17.50
N ASN A 18 -11.10 -17.57 -17.74
CA ASN A 18 -9.67 -17.92 -17.70
C ASN A 18 -8.97 -17.47 -16.39
N MET A 19 -9.76 -17.35 -15.31
CA MET A 19 -9.28 -16.98 -13.97
C MET A 19 -9.89 -17.88 -12.92
N ILE A 20 -9.10 -18.25 -11.94
CA ILE A 20 -9.59 -18.94 -10.73
C ILE A 20 -9.10 -18.19 -9.47
N GLU A 21 -9.91 -18.20 -8.44
CA GLU A 21 -9.49 -17.79 -7.10
C GLU A 21 -8.89 -18.97 -6.39
N THR A 22 -7.65 -18.86 -5.98
CA THR A 22 -6.95 -19.92 -5.29
C THR A 22 -6.07 -19.36 -4.18
N ASN A 23 -5.70 -20.23 -3.25
CA ASN A 23 -4.71 -19.89 -2.23
C ASN A 23 -3.32 -19.82 -2.87
N ILE A 24 -2.81 -18.60 -2.99
CA ILE A 24 -1.49 -18.34 -3.56
C ILE A 24 -0.38 -18.25 -2.51
N GLY A 25 -0.70 -18.32 -1.22
CA GLY A 25 0.36 -18.27 -0.21
C GLY A 25 -0.10 -17.95 1.19
N ASN A 26 0.86 -17.63 2.03
CA ASN A 26 0.67 -17.29 3.42
C ASN A 26 1.17 -15.88 3.72
N MET A 27 0.49 -15.21 4.64
CA MET A 27 0.85 -13.88 5.09
C MET A 27 0.86 -13.82 6.63
N LYS A 28 1.83 -13.13 7.19
CA LYS A 28 1.93 -12.80 8.60
C LYS A 28 1.67 -11.31 8.79
N SER A 29 0.79 -10.97 9.71
CA SER A 29 0.52 -9.57 10.08
C SER A 29 0.82 -9.37 11.55
N LYS A 30 1.36 -8.19 11.88
CA LYS A 30 1.59 -7.73 13.25
C LYS A 30 1.08 -6.30 13.34
N GLY A 31 0.51 -5.95 14.49
CA GLY A 31 0.01 -4.60 14.70
C GLY A 31 -0.08 -4.26 16.17
N LEU A 32 -0.12 -2.96 16.43
CA LEU A 32 -0.38 -2.37 17.73
C LEU A 32 -1.51 -1.35 17.56
N GLU A 33 -2.50 -1.42 18.44
CA GLU A 33 -3.59 -0.47 18.49
C GLU A 33 -3.67 0.12 19.89
N ILE A 34 -3.69 1.45 19.97
CA ILE A 34 -3.81 2.21 21.22
C ILE A 34 -5.00 3.13 21.08
N GLY A 35 -5.96 3.01 22.01
CA GLY A 35 -7.09 3.91 22.14
C GLY A 35 -7.04 4.64 23.48
N ILE A 36 -7.23 5.95 23.44
CA ILE A 36 -7.29 6.81 24.63
C ILE A 36 -8.60 7.58 24.60
N ASN A 37 -9.33 7.57 25.70
CA ASN A 37 -10.53 8.37 25.88
C ASN A 37 -10.44 9.08 27.23
N VAL A 38 -10.43 10.40 27.23
CA VAL A 38 -10.31 11.22 28.43
C VAL A 38 -11.41 12.27 28.49
N ILE A 39 -11.77 12.66 29.69
CA ILE A 39 -12.73 13.72 29.97
C ILE A 39 -11.99 14.77 30.83
N PRO A 40 -11.21 15.69 30.17
CA PRO A 40 -10.40 16.68 30.91
C PRO A 40 -11.23 17.62 31.76
N VAL A 41 -12.43 17.94 31.35
CA VAL A 41 -13.35 18.82 32.07
C VAL A 41 -14.72 18.16 32.17
N LYS A 42 -15.21 18.07 33.41
CA LYS A 42 -16.59 17.64 33.68
C LYS A 42 -17.12 18.38 34.90
N ASN A 43 -18.05 19.28 34.67
CA ASN A 43 -18.74 20.00 35.70
C ASN A 43 -20.24 20.18 35.33
N LYS A 44 -20.99 20.98 36.10
CA LYS A 44 -22.42 21.17 35.86
C LYS A 44 -22.77 21.77 34.49
N ASP A 45 -21.88 22.63 33.97
CA ASP A 45 -22.13 23.39 32.74
C ASP A 45 -21.33 22.87 31.55
N TRP A 46 -20.14 22.26 31.78
CA TRP A 46 -19.21 21.85 30.76
C TRP A 46 -18.83 20.38 30.86
N GLU A 47 -18.88 19.70 29.76
CA GLU A 47 -18.27 18.38 29.58
C GLU A 47 -17.41 18.40 28.31
N TRP A 48 -16.11 18.14 28.48
CA TRP A 48 -15.16 18.03 27.37
C TRP A 48 -14.60 16.62 27.31
N THR A 49 -14.86 15.95 26.17
CA THR A 49 -14.36 14.61 25.89
C THR A 49 -13.35 14.68 24.75
N VAL A 50 -12.19 14.04 24.92
CA VAL A 50 -11.16 13.90 23.92
C VAL A 50 -10.87 12.41 23.74
N SER A 51 -10.94 11.94 22.49
CA SER A 51 -10.65 10.55 22.14
C SER A 51 -9.58 10.52 21.06
N GLY A 52 -8.54 9.72 21.28
CA GLY A 52 -7.48 9.48 20.32
C GLY A 52 -7.31 7.99 20.06
N ASN A 53 -6.99 7.64 18.83
CA ASN A 53 -6.59 6.31 18.46
C ASN A 53 -5.34 6.34 17.58
N PHE A 54 -4.48 5.38 17.81
CA PHE A 54 -3.30 5.12 17.00
C PHE A 54 -3.25 3.65 16.64
N THR A 55 -3.09 3.35 15.37
CA THR A 55 -2.93 1.99 14.87
C THR A 55 -1.67 1.91 14.03
N TRP A 56 -0.80 0.97 14.37
CA TRP A 56 0.32 0.55 13.56
C TRP A 56 0.11 -0.87 13.09
N ASN A 57 0.31 -1.12 11.80
CA ASN A 57 0.13 -2.44 11.21
C ASN A 57 1.23 -2.69 10.17
N THR A 58 1.85 -3.86 10.22
CA THR A 58 2.75 -4.37 9.20
C THR A 58 2.34 -5.77 8.80
N SER A 59 2.52 -6.09 7.53
CA SER A 59 2.19 -7.40 6.96
C SER A 59 3.33 -7.84 6.06
N GLU A 60 3.65 -9.11 6.08
CA GLU A 60 4.70 -9.73 5.29
C GLU A 60 4.18 -11.01 4.65
N ILE A 61 4.46 -11.21 3.38
CA ILE A 61 4.17 -12.45 2.66
C ILE A 61 5.26 -13.45 3.00
N THR A 62 4.89 -14.55 3.66
CA THR A 62 5.85 -15.57 4.12
C THR A 62 6.02 -16.72 3.15
N LYS A 63 5.02 -16.94 2.29
CA LYS A 63 5.05 -17.99 1.26
C LYS A 63 4.16 -17.58 0.09
N LEU A 64 4.62 -17.85 -1.11
CA LEU A 64 3.83 -17.80 -2.33
C LEU A 64 3.88 -19.16 -3.02
N ASN A 65 2.72 -19.68 -3.37
CA ASN A 65 2.57 -20.86 -4.21
C ASN A 65 2.36 -20.35 -5.64
N THR A 66 3.44 -20.11 -6.35
CA THR A 66 3.38 -19.78 -7.77
C THR A 66 3.37 -21.09 -8.55
N ILE A 67 2.23 -21.38 -9.20
CA ILE A 67 2.14 -22.53 -10.11
C ILE A 67 2.88 -22.13 -11.39
N ASP A 68 3.98 -22.81 -11.69
CA ASP A 68 4.74 -22.75 -12.96
C ASP A 68 5.16 -21.34 -13.44
N ARG A 69 5.74 -20.51 -12.57
CA ARG A 69 6.36 -19.27 -12.99
C ARG A 69 7.80 -19.19 -12.50
N GLU A 70 8.71 -18.87 -13.39
CA GLU A 70 10.11 -18.54 -13.09
C GLU A 70 10.23 -17.30 -12.19
N ASP A 71 9.18 -16.46 -12.17
CA ASP A 71 9.11 -15.26 -11.35
C ASP A 71 8.62 -15.59 -9.95
N ASN A 72 9.42 -15.28 -8.93
CA ASN A 72 9.06 -15.46 -7.51
C ASN A 72 8.07 -14.40 -6.98
N TYR A 73 7.25 -13.82 -7.87
CA TYR A 73 6.27 -12.79 -7.50
C TYR A 73 4.99 -12.89 -8.33
N VAL A 74 3.91 -12.35 -7.77
CA VAL A 74 2.61 -12.22 -8.45
C VAL A 74 2.35 -10.72 -8.73
N LYS A 75 2.14 -10.39 -10.01
CA LYS A 75 1.81 -9.01 -10.44
C LYS A 75 0.43 -8.62 -9.92
N THR A 76 0.32 -7.41 -9.38
CA THR A 76 -0.91 -6.83 -8.85
C THR A 76 -0.91 -5.31 -9.07
N GLY A 77 -2.04 -4.64 -8.82
CA GLY A 77 -2.12 -3.19 -8.94
C GLY A 77 -1.99 -2.70 -10.38
N ASN A 78 -3.12 -2.57 -11.07
CA ASN A 78 -3.15 -2.04 -12.45
C ASN A 78 -2.82 -0.54 -12.46
N ALA A 79 -1.93 -0.14 -13.35
CA ALA A 79 -1.47 1.24 -13.54
C ALA A 79 -2.37 2.11 -14.42
N GLY A 80 -3.65 1.75 -14.57
CA GLY A 80 -4.58 2.47 -15.44
C GLY A 80 -4.48 2.11 -16.93
N GLY A 81 -3.67 1.10 -17.29
CA GLY A 81 -3.57 0.56 -18.64
C GLY A 81 -3.55 -0.96 -18.63
N THR A 82 -4.05 -1.58 -19.69
CA THR A 82 -4.05 -3.03 -19.83
C THR A 82 -2.62 -3.59 -19.84
N GLY A 83 -2.34 -4.53 -18.94
CA GLY A 83 -1.04 -5.24 -18.91
C GLY A 83 0.08 -4.52 -18.15
N LYS A 84 -0.11 -3.28 -17.68
CA LYS A 84 0.88 -2.57 -16.86
C LYS A 84 0.57 -2.74 -15.38
N TYR A 85 1.50 -3.33 -14.64
CA TYR A 85 1.38 -3.57 -13.20
C TYR A 85 2.50 -2.82 -12.47
N LEU A 86 2.12 -2.07 -11.43
CA LEU A 86 3.05 -1.28 -10.61
C LEU A 86 3.37 -1.91 -9.27
N GLN A 87 2.67 -2.96 -8.91
CA GLN A 87 2.78 -3.60 -7.62
C GLN A 87 2.96 -5.11 -7.78
N VAL A 88 3.56 -5.71 -6.77
CA VAL A 88 3.75 -7.16 -6.72
C VAL A 88 3.46 -7.70 -5.32
N HIS A 89 3.11 -8.97 -5.28
CA HIS A 89 3.22 -9.81 -4.09
C HIS A 89 4.50 -10.63 -4.22
N MET A 90 5.43 -10.43 -3.30
CA MET A 90 6.72 -11.12 -3.24
C MET A 90 6.96 -11.62 -1.82
N VAL A 91 7.61 -12.78 -1.69
CA VAL A 91 7.99 -13.34 -0.38
C VAL A 91 9.00 -12.41 0.31
N GLY A 92 8.81 -12.17 1.59
CA GLY A 92 9.62 -11.24 2.38
C GLY A 92 9.14 -9.79 2.33
N GLU A 93 8.19 -9.47 1.44
CA GLU A 93 7.71 -8.11 1.24
C GLU A 93 6.28 -7.90 1.75
N THR A 94 5.92 -6.63 1.96
CA THR A 94 4.54 -6.25 2.27
C THR A 94 3.65 -6.46 1.04
N PRO A 95 2.42 -6.95 1.18
CA PRO A 95 1.49 -7.06 0.05
C PRO A 95 1.31 -5.73 -0.68
N ASN A 96 1.25 -5.78 -2.01
CA ASN A 96 1.18 -4.61 -2.90
C ASN A 96 2.42 -3.70 -2.79
N THR A 97 3.60 -4.28 -2.66
CA THR A 97 4.87 -3.54 -2.75
C THR A 97 5.08 -3.05 -4.17
N PHE A 98 5.57 -1.82 -4.30
CA PHE A 98 5.83 -1.21 -5.61
C PHE A 98 7.01 -1.89 -6.30
N TYR A 99 6.79 -2.20 -7.57
CA TYR A 99 7.73 -2.80 -8.50
C TYR A 99 7.85 -1.88 -9.72
N LEU A 100 8.87 -1.06 -9.73
CA LEU A 100 8.99 0.09 -10.62
C LEU A 100 10.20 -0.04 -11.53
N LEU A 101 10.14 0.64 -12.68
CA LEU A 101 11.29 0.87 -13.55
C LEU A 101 12.28 1.78 -12.85
N GLN A 102 13.56 1.51 -13.04
CA GLN A 102 14.64 2.32 -12.48
C GLN A 102 14.85 3.58 -13.34
N GLN A 103 14.44 4.73 -12.81
CA GLN A 103 14.54 6.02 -13.46
C GLN A 103 16.01 6.43 -13.64
N ALA A 104 16.37 6.94 -14.81
CA ALA A 104 17.66 7.60 -15.05
C ALA A 104 17.62 9.06 -14.61
N TYR A 105 18.74 9.56 -14.08
CA TYR A 105 18.92 10.94 -13.63
C TYR A 105 20.11 11.57 -14.33
N ASP A 106 20.09 12.90 -14.51
CA ASP A 106 21.22 13.67 -14.95
C ASP A 106 22.26 13.90 -13.83
N ASP A 107 23.38 14.52 -14.14
CA ASP A 107 24.46 14.83 -13.18
C ASP A 107 24.02 15.79 -12.06
N ASN A 108 22.92 16.49 -12.25
CA ASN A 108 22.32 17.39 -11.25
C ASN A 108 21.24 16.69 -10.38
N GLY A 109 21.02 15.38 -10.57
CA GLY A 109 20.00 14.61 -9.86
C GLY A 109 18.57 14.87 -10.34
N LYS A 110 18.38 15.45 -11.53
CA LYS A 110 17.07 15.66 -12.13
C LYS A 110 16.68 14.44 -12.97
N PRO A 111 15.43 13.94 -12.85
CA PRO A 111 14.99 12.80 -13.64
C PRO A 111 14.99 13.13 -15.15
N LEU A 112 15.46 12.20 -15.94
CA LEU A 112 15.42 12.27 -17.40
C LEU A 112 14.12 11.62 -17.87
N ASP A 113 13.19 12.41 -18.41
CA ASP A 113 11.89 11.92 -18.86
C ASP A 113 12.03 10.83 -19.94
N GLY A 114 11.31 9.72 -19.76
CA GLY A 114 11.31 8.58 -20.67
C GLY A 114 12.66 7.84 -20.77
N LYS A 115 13.57 8.06 -19.82
CA LYS A 115 14.87 7.36 -19.76
C LYS A 115 14.94 6.52 -18.49
N TYR A 116 15.39 5.29 -18.65
CA TYR A 116 15.50 4.29 -17.60
C TYR A 116 16.89 3.70 -17.57
N ILE A 117 17.27 3.11 -16.47
CA ILE A 117 18.49 2.32 -16.36
C ILE A 117 18.16 0.89 -16.77
N ALA A 118 18.86 0.36 -17.75
CA ALA A 118 18.74 -1.01 -18.20
C ALA A 118 19.41 -2.00 -17.22
N LYS A 119 19.18 -3.30 -17.40
CA LYS A 119 19.76 -4.36 -16.56
C LYS A 119 21.30 -4.40 -16.60
N ASP A 120 21.90 -3.93 -17.68
CA ASP A 120 23.35 -3.80 -17.87
C ASP A 120 23.94 -2.48 -17.33
N GLY A 121 23.09 -1.60 -16.77
CA GLY A 121 23.47 -0.29 -16.25
C GLY A 121 23.47 0.84 -17.28
N SER A 122 23.22 0.56 -18.54
CA SER A 122 23.11 1.60 -19.59
C SER A 122 21.79 2.37 -19.50
N VAL A 123 21.72 3.54 -20.13
CA VAL A 123 20.48 4.33 -20.20
C VAL A 123 19.69 3.92 -21.44
N THR A 124 18.46 3.51 -21.26
CA THR A 124 17.54 3.10 -22.32
C THR A 124 16.24 3.90 -22.31
N SER A 125 15.56 3.95 -23.45
CA SER A 125 14.19 4.46 -23.58
C SER A 125 13.16 3.33 -23.68
N SER A 126 13.61 2.07 -23.73
CA SER A 126 12.77 0.88 -23.82
C SER A 126 12.34 0.45 -22.42
N GLU A 127 11.04 0.36 -22.18
CA GLU A 127 10.49 -0.17 -20.92
C GLU A 127 10.77 -1.69 -20.74
N GLU A 128 10.99 -2.41 -21.84
CA GLU A 128 11.25 -3.86 -21.83
C GLU A 128 12.66 -4.18 -21.36
N ASP A 129 13.65 -3.36 -21.77
CA ASP A 129 15.05 -3.51 -21.41
C ASP A 129 15.36 -2.89 -20.06
N ALA A 130 14.49 -2.00 -19.59
CA ALA A 130 14.66 -1.28 -18.33
C ALA A 130 14.68 -2.23 -17.13
N ASN A 131 15.57 -1.93 -16.20
CA ASN A 131 15.65 -2.63 -14.93
C ASN A 131 14.43 -2.32 -14.07
N LYS A 132 13.78 -3.36 -13.54
CA LYS A 132 12.69 -3.25 -12.58
C LYS A 132 13.18 -3.66 -11.20
N TYR A 133 12.80 -2.90 -10.20
CA TYR A 133 13.21 -3.16 -8.83
C TYR A 133 12.06 -3.05 -7.84
N VAL A 134 12.18 -3.78 -6.75
CA VAL A 134 11.26 -3.76 -5.61
C VAL A 134 11.67 -2.62 -4.68
N THR A 135 10.73 -1.72 -4.41
CA THR A 135 11.05 -0.50 -3.63
C THR A 135 11.04 -0.73 -2.11
N GLY A 136 10.56 -1.88 -1.62
CA GLY A 136 10.31 -2.13 -0.21
C GLY A 136 9.18 -1.25 0.39
N LYS A 137 8.44 -0.53 -0.46
CA LYS A 137 7.33 0.35 -0.07
C LYS A 137 6.03 -0.17 -0.65
N SER A 138 4.98 -0.16 0.16
CA SER A 138 3.65 -0.64 -0.22
C SER A 138 2.65 0.50 -0.31
N SER A 139 1.59 0.29 -1.07
CA SER A 139 0.43 1.19 -1.12
C SER A 139 -0.36 1.24 0.21
N LYS A 140 -0.15 0.28 1.10
CA LYS A 140 -0.79 0.27 2.42
C LYS A 140 -0.10 1.25 3.36
N ALA A 141 -0.87 2.10 4.03
CA ALA A 141 -0.34 2.96 5.07
C ALA A 141 -0.01 2.11 6.32
N PRO A 142 1.21 2.17 6.87
CA PRO A 142 1.55 1.44 8.08
C PRO A 142 1.01 2.08 9.35
N TYR A 143 0.61 3.36 9.31
CA TYR A 143 0.15 4.12 10.46
C TYR A 143 -1.18 4.80 10.17
N TYR A 144 -2.07 4.74 11.15
CA TYR A 144 -3.34 5.45 11.18
C TYR A 144 -3.48 6.14 12.53
N CYS A 145 -3.82 7.42 12.52
CA CYS A 145 -4.11 8.19 13.73
C CYS A 145 -5.45 8.86 13.58
N GLY A 146 -6.22 8.87 14.64
CA GLY A 146 -7.48 9.61 14.72
C GLY A 146 -7.54 10.41 16.02
N LEU A 147 -8.05 11.62 15.93
CA LEU A 147 -8.34 12.47 17.07
C LEU A 147 -9.76 12.99 16.92
N SER A 148 -10.54 12.87 17.98
CA SER A 148 -11.86 13.49 18.06
C SER A 148 -12.02 14.25 19.37
N THR A 149 -12.70 15.37 19.31
CA THR A 149 -13.01 16.18 20.48
C THR A 149 -14.50 16.55 20.47
N ARG A 150 -15.09 16.54 21.62
CA ARG A 150 -16.48 16.94 21.84
C ARG A 150 -16.57 17.80 23.08
N LEU A 151 -17.07 19.01 22.91
CA LEU A 151 -17.34 19.95 23.98
C LEU A 151 -18.87 20.16 24.08
N THR A 152 -19.43 19.94 25.24
CA THR A 152 -20.85 20.14 25.54
C THR A 152 -21.01 21.21 26.59
N TYR A 153 -21.92 22.16 26.38
CA TYR A 153 -22.28 23.21 27.32
C TYR A 153 -23.75 23.15 27.70
N LYS A 154 -24.05 23.05 29.00
CA LYS A 154 -25.41 22.97 29.59
C LYS A 154 -26.36 21.98 28.88
N ASN A 155 -25.82 20.91 28.31
CA ASN A 155 -26.54 19.93 27.50
C ASN A 155 -27.28 20.49 26.27
N CYS A 156 -27.13 21.77 25.96
CA CYS A 156 -27.80 22.45 24.85
C CYS A 156 -26.90 22.63 23.63
N LEU A 157 -25.64 22.99 23.82
CA LEU A 157 -24.69 23.23 22.74
C LEU A 157 -23.63 22.14 22.68
N ARG A 158 -23.41 21.59 21.49
CA ARG A 158 -22.38 20.58 21.24
C ARG A 158 -21.47 21.03 20.10
N PHE A 159 -20.17 21.08 20.37
CA PHE A 159 -19.13 21.27 19.37
C PHE A 159 -18.42 19.97 19.16
N PHE A 160 -18.21 19.61 17.90
CA PHE A 160 -17.59 18.34 17.52
C PHE A 160 -16.49 18.58 16.49
N GLY A 161 -15.30 18.03 16.74
CA GLY A 161 -14.18 18.03 15.80
C GLY A 161 -13.63 16.63 15.63
N ARG A 162 -13.30 16.24 14.38
CA ARG A 162 -12.67 14.97 14.05
C ARG A 162 -11.57 15.18 13.02
N THR A 163 -10.40 14.63 13.28
CA THR A 163 -9.27 14.63 12.36
C THR A 163 -8.75 13.21 12.19
N LEU A 164 -8.52 12.81 10.95
CA LEU A 164 -7.96 11.50 10.60
C LEU A 164 -6.65 11.72 9.84
N TRP A 165 -5.59 11.09 10.30
CA TRP A 165 -4.30 11.08 9.64
C TRP A 165 -3.95 9.67 9.18
N ARG A 166 -3.50 9.62 7.92
CA ARG A 166 -2.99 8.44 7.26
C ARG A 166 -1.67 8.79 6.60
N ASN A 167 -0.67 7.92 6.70
CA ASN A 167 0.58 8.13 6.00
C ASN A 167 0.36 8.04 4.48
N ARG A 168 0.51 9.19 3.79
CA ARG A 168 0.25 9.33 2.34
C ARG A 168 1.52 9.15 1.50
N ARG A 169 2.40 8.23 1.82
CA ARG A 169 3.59 7.96 0.97
C ARG A 169 3.24 7.57 -0.48
N PHE A 170 1.97 7.27 -0.73
CA PHE A 170 1.45 6.91 -2.06
C PHE A 170 1.45 8.05 -3.08
N GLN A 171 1.26 9.31 -2.69
CA GLN A 171 1.14 10.43 -3.63
C GLN A 171 2.44 10.78 -4.36
N GLN A 172 3.60 10.39 -3.83
CA GLN A 172 4.89 10.66 -4.48
C GLN A 172 5.19 9.74 -5.67
N TYR A 173 4.55 8.58 -5.76
CA TYR A 173 4.82 7.61 -6.82
C TYR A 173 3.84 7.70 -8.01
N SER A 174 2.65 8.25 -7.81
CA SER A 174 1.69 8.47 -8.90
C SER A 174 2.06 9.68 -9.78
N ALA A 175 2.94 10.57 -9.32
CA ALA A 175 3.44 11.71 -10.09
C ALA A 175 4.54 11.38 -11.10
N PHE A 176 5.08 10.15 -11.07
CA PHE A 176 6.18 9.70 -11.93
C PHE A 176 5.74 8.78 -13.08
N TYR A 177 4.43 8.65 -13.31
CA TYR A 177 3.89 7.98 -14.49
C TYR A 177 3.03 8.97 -15.27
N PRO A 178 3.46 9.37 -16.49
CA PRO A 178 2.58 10.05 -17.45
C PRO A 178 1.50 9.09 -17.98
#